data_e4196232bf4985a3f93eab5d20e8cb64
#
_entry.id   e4196232bf4985a3f93eab5d20e8cb64
#
_cell.length_a   1.000
_cell.length_b   1.000
_cell.length_c   1.000
_cell.angle_alpha   90.00
_cell.angle_beta   90.00
_cell.angle_gamma   90.00
#
_symmetry.space_group_name_H-M   'P 1'
#
loop_
_entity.id
_entity.type
_entity.pdbx_description
1 polymer ?
#
loop_
_entity_poly.entity_id
_entity_poly.type
_entity_poly.pdbx_seq_one_letter_code
_entity_poly.pdbx_strand_id
1 'polypeptide(L)'
;MQNITIGQAQRLTAPAPFGLLSVRKEDGSTNLMAVSSWTYLSNHPPSLGVCLSKKGLSGSLLEESGEFALSIVGESLREAALKCGGCSGRAHDKATEFGIPLEEADVIRPCVVKGSRVVFECRLSSRTEVGDHVFYIGEIAAIRGDASVSQLFAWDGYGRLDPV
;
A
#
# COMPACT_ATOMS: atom_id res chain seq x y z
N MET A 1 -2.73 -33.72 5.80
CA MET A 1 -2.07 -32.53 5.22
C MET A 1 -1.37 -32.93 3.92
N GLN A 2 -1.33 -32.01 2.93
CA GLN A 2 -0.68 -32.23 1.63
C GLN A 2 0.26 -31.06 1.31
N ASN A 3 1.21 -31.29 0.42
CA ASN A 3 2.08 -30.22 -0.06
C ASN A 3 1.30 -29.25 -0.93
N ILE A 4 1.51 -27.96 -0.72
CA ILE A 4 0.84 -26.86 -1.45
C ILE A 4 1.87 -25.85 -1.96
N THR A 5 1.48 -25.06 -2.96
CA THR A 5 2.29 -23.95 -3.48
C THR A 5 2.17 -22.72 -2.59
N ILE A 6 3.11 -21.76 -2.75
CA ILE A 6 3.05 -20.50 -2.01
C ILE A 6 1.75 -19.72 -2.28
N GLY A 7 1.27 -19.70 -3.52
CA GLY A 7 0.01 -19.04 -3.86
C GLY A 7 -1.23 -19.72 -3.22
N GLN A 8 -1.21 -21.03 -3.05
CA GLN A 8 -2.25 -21.74 -2.28
C GLN A 8 -2.17 -21.41 -0.79
N ALA A 9 -0.95 -21.34 -0.23
CA ALA A 9 -0.75 -20.95 1.17
C ALA A 9 -1.26 -19.53 1.44
N GLN A 10 -0.95 -18.56 0.56
CA GLN A 10 -1.45 -17.19 0.68
C GLN A 10 -2.99 -17.12 0.70
N ARG A 11 -3.67 -17.92 -0.11
CA ARG A 11 -5.15 -17.99 -0.08
C ARG A 11 -5.70 -18.64 1.18
N LEU A 12 -5.04 -19.69 1.68
CA LEU A 12 -5.45 -20.38 2.90
C LEU A 12 -5.23 -19.56 4.18
N THR A 13 -4.33 -18.60 4.15
CA THR A 13 -4.04 -17.68 5.27
C THR A 13 -4.77 -16.34 5.17
N ALA A 14 -5.73 -16.20 4.24
CA ALA A 14 -6.58 -15.03 4.13
C ALA A 14 -7.53 -14.91 5.36
N PRO A 15 -7.97 -13.68 5.69
CA PRO A 15 -7.68 -12.44 4.99
C PRO A 15 -6.30 -11.86 5.35
N ALA A 16 -5.67 -11.20 4.37
CA ALA A 16 -4.46 -10.41 4.59
C ALA A 16 -4.79 -8.92 4.77
N PRO A 17 -4.02 -8.16 5.58
CA PRO A 17 -4.21 -6.72 5.68
C PRO A 17 -4.04 -6.08 4.31
N PHE A 18 -4.85 -5.06 4.01
CA PHE A 18 -4.85 -4.40 2.70
C PHE A 18 -4.70 -2.89 2.85
N GLY A 19 -3.98 -2.27 1.93
CA GLY A 19 -3.85 -0.82 1.84
C GLY A 19 -3.49 -0.36 0.44
N LEU A 20 -3.56 0.95 0.23
CA LEU A 20 -3.03 1.62 -0.95
C LEU A 20 -1.74 2.34 -0.57
N LEU A 21 -0.66 1.96 -1.24
CA LEU A 21 0.64 2.62 -1.14
C LEU A 21 0.66 3.81 -2.09
N SER A 22 1.06 4.97 -1.60
CA SER A 22 1.23 6.20 -2.36
C SER A 22 2.71 6.55 -2.45
N VAL A 23 3.20 6.84 -3.66
CA VAL A 23 4.57 7.31 -3.92
C VAL A 23 4.53 8.46 -4.92
N ARG A 24 5.42 9.44 -4.76
CA ARG A 24 5.50 10.59 -5.67
C ARG A 24 6.20 10.21 -6.97
N LYS A 25 5.65 10.65 -8.11
CA LYS A 25 6.29 10.60 -9.42
C LYS A 25 7.15 11.84 -9.66
N GLU A 26 8.03 11.81 -10.67
CA GLU A 26 8.87 12.93 -11.08
C GLU A 26 8.06 14.18 -11.45
N ASP A 27 6.90 14.01 -12.10
CA ASP A 27 6.00 15.09 -12.51
C ASP A 27 5.23 15.71 -11.32
N GLY A 28 5.47 15.22 -10.11
CA GLY A 28 4.81 15.67 -8.90
C GLY A 28 3.48 15.01 -8.60
N SER A 29 2.93 14.19 -9.49
CA SER A 29 1.72 13.41 -9.24
C SER A 29 1.99 12.23 -8.28
N THR A 30 0.92 11.62 -7.80
CA THR A 30 1.01 10.48 -6.88
C THR A 30 0.65 9.18 -7.59
N ASN A 31 1.56 8.21 -7.58
CA ASN A 31 1.28 6.85 -8.00
C ASN A 31 0.66 6.06 -6.86
N LEU A 32 -0.37 5.27 -7.16
CA LEU A 32 -1.04 4.37 -6.22
C LEU A 32 -0.76 2.91 -6.56
N MET A 33 -0.59 2.08 -5.51
CA MET A 33 -0.41 0.64 -5.64
C MET A 33 -1.18 -0.09 -4.54
N ALA A 34 -1.94 -1.12 -4.91
CA ALA A 34 -2.54 -2.04 -3.95
C ALA A 34 -1.44 -2.90 -3.29
N VAL A 35 -1.45 -3.01 -1.98
CA VAL A 35 -0.47 -3.79 -1.22
C VAL A 35 -1.15 -4.53 -0.05
N SER A 36 -0.81 -5.82 0.09
CA SER A 36 -1.17 -6.65 1.25
C SER A 36 0.06 -7.22 1.96
N SER A 37 1.24 -7.10 1.35
CA SER A 37 2.51 -7.54 1.93
C SER A 37 3.14 -6.39 2.73
N TRP A 38 2.53 -6.06 3.85
CA TRP A 38 3.03 -5.04 4.76
C TRP A 38 2.87 -5.49 6.22
N THR A 39 3.67 -4.92 7.13
CA THR A 39 3.62 -5.26 8.55
C THR A 39 4.18 -4.15 9.42
N TYR A 40 3.72 -4.07 10.68
CA TYR A 40 4.38 -3.30 11.71
C TYR A 40 5.73 -3.92 12.08
N LEU A 41 6.73 -3.10 12.37
CA LEU A 41 8.08 -3.56 12.70
C LEU A 41 8.54 -3.10 14.08
N SER A 42 8.36 -1.82 14.40
CA SER A 42 8.83 -1.24 15.66
C SER A 42 7.84 -0.19 16.18
N ASN A 43 7.80 -0.05 17.50
CA ASN A 43 7.06 1.00 18.17
C ASN A 43 7.95 2.21 18.54
N HIS A 44 9.27 2.00 18.67
CA HIS A 44 10.23 3.05 19.07
C HIS A 44 11.58 2.87 18.36
N PRO A 45 11.89 3.64 17.29
CA PRO A 45 10.96 4.52 16.56
C PRO A 45 9.85 3.73 15.85
N PRO A 46 8.65 4.32 15.67
CA PRO A 46 7.56 3.63 14.99
C PRO A 46 7.94 3.39 13.54
N SER A 47 7.78 2.15 13.08
CA SER A 47 8.14 1.76 11.71
C SER A 47 7.27 0.65 11.17
N LEU A 48 7.14 0.61 9.85
CA LEU A 48 6.49 -0.47 9.13
C LEU A 48 7.33 -0.91 7.93
N GLY A 49 7.06 -2.14 7.46
CA GLY A 49 7.68 -2.70 6.27
C GLY A 49 6.65 -2.96 5.18
N VAL A 50 7.05 -2.74 3.93
CA VAL A 50 6.28 -3.11 2.73
C VAL A 50 7.16 -3.93 1.80
N CYS A 51 6.61 -5.03 1.25
CA CYS A 51 7.33 -5.91 0.34
C CYS A 51 6.79 -5.72 -1.08
N LEU A 52 7.62 -5.21 -2.00
CA LEU A 52 7.22 -4.85 -3.36
C LEU A 52 8.01 -5.65 -4.40
N SER A 53 7.34 -6.06 -5.49
CA SER A 53 8.01 -6.72 -6.61
C SER A 53 9.04 -5.80 -7.27
N LYS A 54 10.22 -6.33 -7.59
CA LYS A 54 11.28 -5.64 -8.34
C LYS A 54 10.83 -5.13 -9.72
N LYS A 55 9.77 -5.73 -10.30
CA LYS A 55 9.21 -5.33 -11.59
C LYS A 55 8.22 -4.16 -11.49
N GLY A 56 7.78 -3.81 -10.28
CA GLY A 56 6.79 -2.77 -10.03
C GLY A 56 7.36 -1.37 -10.18
N LEU A 57 6.53 -0.40 -10.60
CA LEU A 57 6.90 1.02 -10.67
C LEU A 57 7.11 1.62 -9.27
N SER A 58 6.31 1.22 -8.30
CA SER A 58 6.29 1.86 -6.97
C SER A 58 7.61 1.72 -6.21
N GLY A 59 8.32 0.61 -6.39
CA GLY A 59 9.64 0.41 -5.76
C GLY A 59 10.69 1.40 -6.24
N SER A 60 10.83 1.59 -7.56
CA SER A 60 11.76 2.59 -8.12
C SER A 60 11.43 4.01 -7.69
N LEU A 61 10.14 4.39 -7.76
CA LEU A 61 9.70 5.72 -7.30
C LEU A 61 9.96 5.93 -5.80
N LEU A 62 9.79 4.88 -5.00
CA LEU A 62 10.06 4.95 -3.56
C LEU A 62 11.56 5.14 -3.27
N GLU A 63 12.43 4.47 -4.02
CA GLU A 63 13.89 4.64 -3.90
C GLU A 63 14.34 6.06 -4.31
N GLU A 64 13.73 6.63 -5.34
CA GLU A 64 14.02 7.99 -5.81
C GLU A 64 13.49 9.06 -4.86
N SER A 65 12.24 8.90 -4.39
CA SER A 65 11.57 9.92 -3.57
C SER A 65 11.97 9.85 -2.09
N GLY A 66 12.31 8.66 -1.59
CA GLY A 66 12.60 8.40 -0.18
C GLY A 66 11.40 8.51 0.76
N GLU A 67 10.19 8.66 0.20
CA GLU A 67 8.96 8.88 0.97
C GLU A 67 7.80 8.09 0.39
N PHE A 68 6.92 7.59 1.26
CA PHE A 68 5.69 6.91 0.86
C PHE A 68 4.61 7.06 1.93
N ALA A 69 3.35 6.93 1.51
CA ALA A 69 2.26 6.72 2.45
C ALA A 69 1.66 5.32 2.29
N LEU A 70 1.17 4.77 3.39
CA LEU A 70 0.31 3.59 3.39
C LEU A 70 -1.06 4.01 3.94
N SER A 71 -2.06 3.95 3.08
CA SER A 71 -3.45 4.30 3.40
C SER A 71 -4.29 3.02 3.56
N ILE A 72 -4.78 2.76 4.77
CA ILE A 72 -5.69 1.65 5.06
C ILE A 72 -7.10 2.10 4.70
N VAL A 73 -7.57 1.65 3.56
CA VAL A 73 -8.81 2.14 2.95
C VAL A 73 -10.04 1.37 3.41
N GLY A 74 -11.18 2.05 3.34
CA GLY A 74 -12.47 1.52 3.75
C GLY A 74 -13.33 0.99 2.61
N GLU A 75 -14.49 0.45 2.98
CA GLU A 75 -15.43 -0.20 2.06
C GLU A 75 -15.91 0.69 0.91
N SER A 76 -16.04 2.00 1.14
CA SER A 76 -16.43 2.96 0.11
C SER A 76 -15.49 3.01 -1.11
N LEU A 77 -14.24 2.58 -0.94
CA LEU A 77 -13.22 2.52 -1.99
C LEU A 77 -12.98 1.11 -2.55
N ARG A 78 -13.80 0.12 -2.20
CA ARG A 78 -13.61 -1.29 -2.59
C ARG A 78 -13.38 -1.46 -4.09
N GLU A 79 -14.29 -0.97 -4.92
CA GLU A 79 -14.19 -1.12 -6.38
C GLU A 79 -12.97 -0.41 -6.98
N ALA A 80 -12.68 0.79 -6.50
CA ALA A 80 -11.52 1.55 -6.95
C ALA A 80 -10.20 0.88 -6.54
N ALA A 81 -10.16 0.33 -5.33
CA ALA A 81 -9.01 -0.42 -4.81
C ALA A 81 -8.75 -1.73 -5.58
N LEU A 82 -9.81 -2.47 -5.95
CA LEU A 82 -9.71 -3.64 -6.83
C LEU A 82 -9.11 -3.28 -8.19
N LYS A 83 -9.61 -2.22 -8.84
CA LYS A 83 -9.09 -1.73 -10.12
C LYS A 83 -7.62 -1.29 -9.99
N CYS A 84 -7.28 -0.63 -8.88
CA CYS A 84 -5.90 -0.20 -8.60
C CYS A 84 -4.92 -1.36 -8.53
N GLY A 85 -5.33 -2.51 -7.98
CA GLY A 85 -4.52 -3.73 -7.92
C GLY A 85 -4.34 -4.43 -9.28
N GLY A 86 -5.25 -4.21 -10.23
CA GLY A 86 -5.29 -4.89 -11.54
C GLY A 86 -4.45 -4.25 -12.65
N CYS A 87 -3.84 -3.06 -12.44
CA CYS A 87 -3.13 -2.34 -13.51
C CYS A 87 -1.85 -1.65 -13.02
N SER A 88 -1.01 -1.21 -13.98
CA SER A 88 0.25 -0.53 -13.69
C SER A 88 0.12 1.00 -13.76
N GLY A 89 0.70 1.70 -12.79
CA GLY A 89 0.81 3.16 -12.81
C GLY A 89 1.71 3.75 -13.91
N ARG A 90 2.40 2.88 -14.68
CA ARG A 90 3.11 3.31 -15.90
C ARG A 90 2.17 3.74 -17.02
N ALA A 91 0.99 3.13 -17.10
CA ALA A 91 0.01 3.37 -18.16
C ALA A 91 -1.25 4.09 -17.67
N HIS A 92 -1.43 4.24 -16.36
CA HIS A 92 -2.66 4.74 -15.76
C HIS A 92 -2.42 5.80 -14.69
N ASP A 93 -3.19 6.88 -14.73
CA ASP A 93 -3.42 7.73 -13.56
C ASP A 93 -4.57 7.14 -12.74
N LYS A 94 -4.21 6.22 -11.86
CA LYS A 94 -5.18 5.42 -11.11
C LYS A 94 -6.08 6.24 -10.19
N ALA A 95 -5.58 7.35 -9.65
CA ALA A 95 -6.38 8.21 -8.79
C ALA A 95 -7.51 8.86 -9.58
N THR A 96 -7.19 9.47 -10.72
CA THR A 96 -8.16 10.11 -11.59
C THR A 96 -9.09 9.10 -12.28
N GLU A 97 -8.52 8.04 -12.88
CA GLU A 97 -9.29 7.05 -13.65
C GLU A 97 -10.28 6.25 -12.81
N PHE A 98 -9.93 5.96 -11.57
CA PHE A 98 -10.77 5.14 -10.68
C PHE A 98 -11.50 5.95 -9.61
N GLY A 99 -11.37 7.28 -9.64
CA GLY A 99 -12.05 8.16 -8.69
C GLY A 99 -11.58 7.98 -7.24
N ILE A 100 -10.27 7.71 -7.03
CA ILE A 100 -9.70 7.60 -5.68
C ILE A 100 -9.38 9.02 -5.20
N PRO A 101 -10.09 9.52 -4.17
CA PRO A 101 -9.86 10.87 -3.68
C PRO A 101 -8.51 10.96 -2.97
N LEU A 102 -7.71 11.96 -3.34
CA LEU A 102 -6.44 12.25 -2.70
C LEU A 102 -6.52 13.56 -1.91
N GLU A 103 -5.69 13.67 -0.89
CA GLU A 103 -5.44 14.90 -0.14
C GLU A 103 -3.94 15.04 0.17
N GLU A 104 -3.51 16.25 0.49
CA GLU A 104 -2.12 16.50 0.89
C GLU A 104 -1.78 15.74 2.17
N ALA A 105 -0.57 15.22 2.22
CA ALA A 105 0.00 14.64 3.43
C ALA A 105 0.49 15.75 4.38
N ASP A 106 0.67 15.41 5.66
CA ASP A 106 1.10 16.39 6.68
C ASP A 106 2.61 16.65 6.64
N VAL A 107 3.43 15.59 6.35
CA VAL A 107 4.89 15.66 6.54
C VAL A 107 5.71 15.04 5.41
N ILE A 108 5.06 14.49 4.39
CA ILE A 108 5.69 13.90 3.19
C ILE A 108 5.13 14.51 1.90
N ARG A 109 5.78 14.27 0.77
CA ARG A 109 5.39 14.88 -0.52
C ARG A 109 4.30 14.13 -1.29
N PRO A 110 4.25 12.79 -1.32
CA PRO A 110 3.14 12.10 -1.99
C PRO A 110 1.81 12.38 -1.27
N CYS A 111 0.73 12.53 -2.05
CA CYS A 111 -0.61 12.63 -1.48
C CYS A 111 -1.02 11.31 -0.81
N VAL A 112 -1.97 11.39 0.11
CA VAL A 112 -2.58 10.26 0.79
C VAL A 112 -4.01 10.04 0.31
N VAL A 113 -4.56 8.86 0.53
CA VAL A 113 -5.94 8.56 0.16
C VAL A 113 -6.89 9.13 1.20
N LYS A 114 -7.70 10.10 0.77
CA LYS A 114 -8.69 10.77 1.63
C LYS A 114 -9.78 9.79 2.10
N GLY A 115 -10.20 9.93 3.35
CA GLY A 115 -11.22 9.08 3.95
C GLY A 115 -10.74 7.67 4.30
N SER A 116 -9.44 7.48 4.47
CA SER A 116 -8.87 6.23 4.94
C SER A 116 -9.11 6.02 6.43
N ARG A 117 -9.18 4.75 6.85
CA ARG A 117 -9.24 4.36 8.25
C ARG A 117 -7.98 4.77 9.02
N VAL A 118 -6.81 4.52 8.41
CA VAL A 118 -5.51 4.94 8.94
C VAL A 118 -4.62 5.34 7.77
N VAL A 119 -3.86 6.40 7.96
CA VAL A 119 -2.80 6.84 7.06
C VAL A 119 -1.49 6.84 7.82
N PHE A 120 -0.50 6.13 7.30
CA PHE A 120 0.89 6.17 7.75
C PHE A 120 1.71 6.94 6.74
N GLU A 121 2.34 8.03 7.17
CA GLU A 121 3.27 8.82 6.38
C GLU A 121 4.69 8.43 6.76
N CYS A 122 5.45 7.90 5.80
CA CYS A 122 6.71 7.22 6.06
C CYS A 122 7.87 7.84 5.29
N ARG A 123 9.06 7.84 5.92
CA ARG A 123 10.34 8.07 5.25
C ARG A 123 11.11 6.76 5.16
N LEU A 124 11.63 6.47 3.98
CA LEU A 124 12.43 5.28 3.74
C LEU A 124 13.69 5.30 4.60
N SER A 125 13.86 4.30 5.46
CA SER A 125 15.03 4.17 6.33
C SER A 125 16.02 3.12 5.82
N SER A 126 15.52 2.01 5.24
CA SER A 126 16.37 0.97 4.67
C SER A 126 15.59 0.08 3.69
N ARG A 127 16.33 -0.73 2.93
CA ARG A 127 15.76 -1.75 2.04
C ARG A 127 16.61 -3.02 2.04
N THR A 128 15.97 -4.15 1.76
CA THR A 128 16.64 -5.44 1.61
C THR A 128 16.03 -6.20 0.43
N GLU A 129 16.88 -6.71 -0.46
CA GLU A 129 16.44 -7.57 -1.55
C GLU A 129 16.09 -8.97 -1.05
N VAL A 130 14.93 -9.47 -1.44
CA VAL A 130 14.42 -10.81 -1.08
C VAL A 130 13.91 -11.50 -2.34
N GLY A 131 14.74 -12.29 -3.00
CA GLY A 131 14.36 -12.98 -4.24
C GLY A 131 13.91 -12.01 -5.33
N ASP A 132 12.67 -12.11 -5.79
CA ASP A 132 12.04 -11.27 -6.81
C ASP A 132 11.34 -10.01 -6.24
N HIS A 133 11.45 -9.79 -4.93
CA HIS A 133 10.92 -8.64 -4.20
C HIS A 133 12.02 -7.83 -3.51
N VAL A 134 11.64 -6.64 -3.07
CA VAL A 134 12.42 -5.79 -2.17
C VAL A 134 11.55 -5.47 -0.96
N PHE A 135 12.10 -5.67 0.22
CA PHE A 135 11.47 -5.28 1.48
C PHE A 135 11.98 -3.89 1.87
N TYR A 136 11.07 -2.93 1.91
CA TYR A 136 11.35 -1.55 2.27
C TYR A 136 10.89 -1.29 3.70
N ILE A 137 11.75 -0.66 4.49
CA ILE A 137 11.44 -0.25 5.88
C ILE A 137 11.28 1.26 5.90
N GLY A 138 10.12 1.72 6.34
CA GLY A 138 9.81 3.14 6.54
C GLY A 138 9.66 3.48 8.00
N GLU A 139 10.36 4.52 8.44
CA GLU A 139 10.08 5.17 9.71
C GLU A 139 8.81 6.01 9.56
N ILE A 140 7.87 5.82 10.47
CA ILE A 140 6.58 6.50 10.44
C ILE A 140 6.77 7.91 11.03
N ALA A 141 6.62 8.93 10.19
CA ALA A 141 6.76 10.34 10.55
C ALA A 141 5.46 10.98 11.02
N ALA A 142 4.30 10.49 10.54
CA ALA A 142 2.97 10.89 11.00
C ALA A 142 1.96 9.75 10.86
N ILE A 143 0.96 9.75 11.73
CA ILE A 143 -0.16 8.79 11.70
C ILE A 143 -1.45 9.55 11.92
N ARG A 144 -2.44 9.30 11.05
CA ARG A 144 -3.81 9.79 11.22
C ARG A 144 -4.78 8.61 11.13
N GLY A 145 -5.91 8.68 11.83
CA GLY A 145 -6.88 7.59 11.80
C GLY A 145 -8.30 8.03 12.09
N ASP A 146 -9.26 7.28 11.51
CA ASP A 146 -10.70 7.40 11.75
C ASP A 146 -11.27 6.01 12.04
N ALA A 147 -11.65 5.77 13.30
CA ALA A 147 -12.19 4.50 13.76
C ALA A 147 -13.58 4.18 13.19
N SER A 148 -14.31 5.15 12.65
CA SER A 148 -15.62 4.95 12.03
C SER A 148 -15.54 4.31 10.64
N VAL A 149 -14.38 4.35 9.97
CA VAL A 149 -14.17 3.75 8.65
C VAL A 149 -13.94 2.25 8.79
N SER A 150 -14.70 1.43 8.06
CA SER A 150 -14.53 -0.03 7.99
C SER A 150 -13.29 -0.38 7.15
N GLN A 151 -12.38 -1.22 7.67
CA GLN A 151 -11.17 -1.61 6.96
C GLN A 151 -11.45 -2.71 5.92
N LEU A 152 -10.83 -2.59 4.73
CA LEU A 152 -10.79 -3.66 3.73
C LEU A 152 -9.63 -4.62 3.99
N PHE A 153 -9.89 -5.92 3.70
CA PHE A 153 -8.91 -7.00 3.74
C PHE A 153 -8.89 -7.74 2.39
N ALA A 154 -7.74 -8.30 2.03
CA ALA A 154 -7.58 -9.12 0.84
C ALA A 154 -7.91 -10.58 1.17
N TRP A 155 -8.94 -11.15 0.51
CA TRP A 155 -9.43 -12.52 0.74
C TRP A 155 -8.94 -13.52 -0.32
N ASP A 156 -8.72 -13.08 -1.54
CA ASP A 156 -8.17 -13.90 -2.64
C ASP A 156 -7.16 -13.05 -3.44
N GLY A 157 -6.01 -12.80 -2.85
CA GLY A 157 -5.09 -11.80 -3.36
C GLY A 157 -5.82 -10.45 -3.53
N TYR A 158 -5.72 -9.86 -4.72
CA TYR A 158 -6.47 -8.62 -5.05
C TYR A 158 -7.76 -8.90 -5.84
N GLY A 159 -8.19 -10.15 -5.97
CA GLY A 159 -9.43 -10.52 -6.64
C GLY A 159 -10.68 -10.29 -5.80
N ARG A 160 -10.53 -10.24 -4.47
CA ARG A 160 -11.63 -9.99 -3.55
C ARG A 160 -11.17 -9.14 -2.36
N LEU A 161 -11.81 -7.99 -2.18
CA LEU A 161 -11.63 -7.11 -1.02
C LEU A 161 -12.95 -6.97 -0.27
N ASP A 162 -12.97 -7.33 1.01
CA ASP A 162 -14.13 -7.19 1.88
C ASP A 162 -13.69 -6.77 3.29
N PRO A 163 -14.55 -6.10 4.08
CA PRO A 163 -14.34 -5.93 5.51
C PRO A 163 -14.43 -7.29 6.24
N VAL A 164 -13.95 -7.33 7.48
CA VAL A 164 -14.10 -8.48 8.40
C VAL A 164 -15.26 -8.24 9.32
#